data_c20c6ff28dd28d9f5e621bc30940eb46
#
_entry.id   c20c6ff28dd28d9f5e621bc30940eb46
#
_cell.length_a   1.000
_cell.length_b   1.000
_cell.length_c   1.000
_cell.angle_alpha   90.00
_cell.angle_beta   90.00
_cell.angle_gamma   90.00
#
_symmetry.space_group_name_H-M   'P 1'
#
loop_
_entity.id
_entity.type
_entity.pdbx_description
1 polymer ?
#
loop_
_entity_poly.entity_id
_entity_poly.type
_entity_poly.pdbx_seq_one_letter_code
_entity_poly.pdbx_strand_id
1 'polypeptide(L)'
;GMGTDIFNYSGSTGSIFLQNIWNYDLNLNYYLNYEYPLASAGWGSTCDQILLREGDIVTLGHFSDWSFFNDTTSIFNYIVADKTDPVQGDKIKLELYHAGADMYGTYNTAHTLIDYSPSVYCTPVNDIVSGDVTTWQYVGNAEADGSLVVDTSKLAPGEYIFALAGQPGKENPGAICSTPGGIRLTIHEKPVVKGDINGDGVIDSTDVMALFNAINSGDDLDATVADVNGDSVIDARDVMALYNIIKSDN
;
A
#
# COMPACT_ATOMS: atom_id res chain seq x y z
N GLY A 1 -25.70 -13.76 0.90
CA GLY A 1 -26.27 -12.97 -0.18
C GLY A 1 -26.36 -11.53 0.27
N MET A 2 -25.66 -10.64 -0.43
CA MET A 2 -25.84 -9.21 -0.22
C MET A 2 -27.26 -8.86 -0.69
N GLY A 3 -28.05 -8.17 0.16
CA GLY A 3 -29.42 -7.76 -0.19
C GLY A 3 -29.41 -6.79 -1.37
N THR A 4 -30.49 -6.78 -2.10
CA THR A 4 -30.70 -5.95 -3.30
C THR A 4 -30.79 -4.46 -3.02
N ASP A 5 -30.70 -4.03 -1.76
CA ASP A 5 -30.92 -2.64 -1.33
C ASP A 5 -29.61 -1.87 -1.07
N ILE A 6 -28.49 -2.35 -1.64
CA ILE A 6 -27.17 -1.75 -1.41
C ILE A 6 -27.00 -0.46 -2.20
N PHE A 7 -27.68 -0.30 -3.31
CA PHE A 7 -27.55 0.85 -4.20
C PHE A 7 -28.89 1.50 -4.48
N ASN A 8 -28.98 2.80 -4.27
CA ASN A 8 -30.02 3.64 -4.86
C ASN A 8 -29.42 4.54 -5.93
N TYR A 9 -30.12 4.70 -7.02
CA TYR A 9 -29.72 5.59 -8.11
C TYR A 9 -30.92 6.37 -8.63
N SER A 10 -30.65 7.51 -9.25
CA SER A 10 -31.65 8.32 -9.95
C SER A 10 -31.16 8.64 -11.35
N GLY A 11 -32.09 8.98 -12.22
CA GLY A 11 -31.79 9.36 -13.59
C GLY A 11 -32.24 8.32 -14.62
N SER A 12 -31.85 8.54 -15.85
CA SER A 12 -32.11 7.64 -17.00
C SER A 12 -30.76 7.27 -17.64
N THR A 13 -30.80 6.29 -18.54
CA THR A 13 -29.59 5.88 -19.28
C THR A 13 -28.88 7.08 -19.88
N GLY A 14 -27.58 7.20 -19.59
CA GLY A 14 -26.73 8.35 -19.96
C GLY A 14 -26.65 9.46 -18.90
N SER A 15 -27.32 9.30 -17.76
CA SER A 15 -27.26 10.24 -16.63
C SER A 15 -27.65 9.58 -15.31
N ILE A 16 -27.12 8.41 -15.03
CA ILE A 16 -27.37 7.67 -13.79
C ILE A 16 -26.43 8.15 -12.70
N PHE A 17 -27.00 8.66 -11.61
CA PHE A 17 -26.28 9.09 -10.43
C PHE A 17 -26.50 8.10 -9.27
N LEU A 18 -25.43 7.68 -8.64
CA LEU A 18 -25.50 6.95 -7.37
C LEU A 18 -25.95 7.92 -6.27
N GLN A 19 -27.02 7.58 -5.56
CA GLN A 19 -27.56 8.39 -4.46
C GLN A 19 -27.25 7.81 -3.09
N ASN A 20 -27.12 6.50 -3.00
CA ASN A 20 -26.97 5.81 -1.73
C ASN A 20 -26.19 4.50 -1.92
N ILE A 21 -25.24 4.23 -1.03
CA ILE A 21 -24.58 2.92 -0.89
C ILE A 21 -24.64 2.56 0.59
N TRP A 22 -25.07 1.34 0.93
CA TRP A 22 -25.15 0.85 2.31
C TRP A 22 -25.96 1.75 3.25
N ASN A 23 -27.04 2.36 2.76
CA ASN A 23 -27.87 3.33 3.51
C ASN A 23 -27.19 4.62 3.93
N TYR A 24 -26.05 4.95 3.35
CA TYR A 24 -25.46 6.27 3.49
C TYR A 24 -25.89 7.14 2.32
N ASP A 25 -26.49 8.30 2.61
CA ASP A 25 -26.75 9.33 1.62
C ASP A 25 -25.44 9.86 1.09
N LEU A 26 -25.32 9.95 -0.24
CA LEU A 26 -24.02 10.08 -0.84
C LEU A 26 -23.82 11.39 -1.57
N ASN A 27 -22.84 12.11 -1.02
CA ASN A 27 -21.99 12.91 -1.87
C ASN A 27 -20.84 12.01 -2.34
N LEU A 28 -21.07 11.26 -3.42
CA LEU A 28 -20.07 10.36 -3.99
C LEU A 28 -19.45 10.95 -5.23
N ASN A 29 -18.14 10.82 -5.27
CA ASN A 29 -17.38 10.94 -6.49
C ASN A 29 -16.70 9.60 -6.82
N TYR A 30 -16.47 9.37 -8.08
CA TYR A 30 -15.69 8.22 -8.54
C TYR A 30 -14.56 8.70 -9.44
N TYR A 31 -13.46 8.00 -9.33
CA TYR A 31 -12.25 8.23 -10.10
C TYR A 31 -11.92 6.95 -10.85
N LEU A 32 -11.44 7.11 -12.06
CA LEU A 32 -10.94 6.03 -12.89
C LEU A 32 -9.44 6.24 -13.07
N ASN A 33 -8.64 5.27 -12.64
CA ASN A 33 -7.19 5.34 -12.72
C ASN A 33 -6.63 6.63 -12.08
N TYR A 34 -7.21 7.02 -10.94
CA TYR A 34 -6.89 8.24 -10.20
C TYR A 34 -7.26 9.55 -10.92
N GLU A 35 -8.01 9.48 -11.99
CA GLU A 35 -8.50 10.64 -12.72
C GLU A 35 -10.01 10.78 -12.58
N TYR A 36 -10.48 12.03 -12.53
CA TYR A 36 -11.91 12.29 -12.58
C TYR A 36 -12.44 12.02 -13.99
N PRO A 37 -13.40 11.11 -14.19
CA PRO A 37 -13.83 10.76 -15.53
C PRO A 37 -14.62 11.90 -16.17
N LEU A 38 -14.16 12.34 -17.33
CA LEU A 38 -14.77 13.39 -18.11
C LEU A 38 -15.91 12.88 -18.98
N ALA A 39 -17.08 13.51 -18.88
CA ALA A 39 -18.07 13.38 -19.92
C ALA A 39 -17.74 14.32 -21.08
N SER A 40 -18.16 13.97 -22.28
CA SER A 40 -18.07 14.82 -23.46
C SER A 40 -18.73 16.20 -23.31
N ALA A 41 -19.53 16.41 -22.27
CA ALA A 41 -20.22 17.65 -21.95
C ALA A 41 -19.51 18.53 -20.91
N GLY A 42 -18.36 18.12 -20.37
CA GLY A 42 -17.61 18.91 -19.40
C GLY A 42 -18.12 18.86 -17.95
N TRP A 43 -19.03 17.95 -17.62
CA TRP A 43 -19.65 17.83 -16.29
C TRP A 43 -19.25 16.56 -15.52
N GLY A 44 -18.24 15.88 -15.97
CA GLY A 44 -17.91 14.55 -15.46
C GLY A 44 -18.86 13.48 -16.04
N SER A 45 -18.42 12.24 -16.04
CA SER A 45 -19.22 11.12 -16.48
C SER A 45 -20.10 10.61 -15.37
N THR A 46 -21.34 10.30 -15.68
CA THR A 46 -22.20 9.51 -14.79
C THR A 46 -21.75 8.05 -14.80
N CYS A 47 -22.13 7.29 -13.76
CA CYS A 47 -21.62 5.93 -13.58
C CYS A 47 -21.92 4.98 -14.75
N ASP A 48 -22.98 5.23 -15.50
CA ASP A 48 -23.36 4.45 -16.70
C ASP A 48 -22.63 4.87 -17.99
N GLN A 49 -21.82 5.94 -17.93
CA GLN A 49 -21.00 6.41 -19.04
C GLN A 49 -19.54 5.96 -18.94
N ILE A 50 -19.16 5.36 -17.81
CA ILE A 50 -17.80 4.89 -17.60
C ILE A 50 -17.65 3.49 -18.21
N LEU A 51 -16.83 3.39 -19.23
CA LEU A 51 -16.46 2.12 -19.83
C LEU A 51 -15.22 1.56 -19.14
N LEU A 52 -15.40 0.53 -18.33
CA LEU A 52 -14.33 -0.15 -17.63
C LEU A 52 -13.60 -1.15 -18.54
N ARG A 53 -12.31 -1.24 -18.38
CA ARG A 53 -11.42 -2.19 -19.02
C ARG A 53 -10.73 -3.04 -17.96
N GLU A 54 -10.24 -4.20 -18.36
CA GLU A 54 -9.41 -5.00 -17.47
C GLU A 54 -8.16 -4.21 -17.03
N GLY A 55 -7.90 -4.23 -15.71
CA GLY A 55 -6.82 -3.47 -15.09
C GLY A 55 -7.21 -2.05 -14.65
N ASP A 56 -8.40 -1.56 -14.97
CA ASP A 56 -8.83 -0.25 -14.47
C ASP A 56 -9.08 -0.26 -12.96
N ILE A 57 -8.65 0.81 -12.32
CA ILE A 57 -8.86 1.07 -10.90
C ILE A 57 -10.02 2.05 -10.77
N VAL A 58 -11.15 1.58 -10.22
CA VAL A 58 -12.29 2.43 -9.88
C VAL A 58 -12.24 2.75 -8.41
N THR A 59 -12.24 4.02 -8.10
CA THR A 59 -12.22 4.52 -6.74
C THR A 59 -13.45 5.35 -6.44
N LEU A 60 -14.14 5.03 -5.34
CA LEU A 60 -15.30 5.78 -4.88
C LEU A 60 -14.89 6.62 -3.68
N GLY A 61 -15.09 7.93 -3.77
CA GLY A 61 -14.83 8.88 -2.69
C GLY A 61 -16.12 9.49 -2.16
N HIS A 62 -16.24 9.52 -0.84
CA HIS A 62 -17.30 10.26 -0.16
C HIS A 62 -16.74 11.63 0.27
N PHE A 63 -17.47 12.70 -0.01
CA PHE A 63 -17.08 14.04 0.41
C PHE A 63 -18.10 14.63 1.39
N SER A 64 -17.62 15.43 2.32
CA SER A 64 -18.45 15.99 3.39
C SER A 64 -19.25 17.24 2.97
N ASP A 65 -18.80 17.94 1.96
CA ASP A 65 -19.44 19.15 1.44
C ASP A 65 -19.12 19.37 -0.04
N TRP A 66 -19.84 20.29 -0.67
CA TRP A 66 -19.68 20.60 -2.10
C TRP A 66 -18.51 21.55 -2.40
N SER A 67 -17.76 21.99 -1.41
CA SER A 67 -16.62 22.86 -1.59
C SER A 67 -15.48 22.18 -2.33
N PHE A 68 -15.49 20.85 -2.37
CA PHE A 68 -14.51 20.07 -3.10
C PHE A 68 -14.44 20.42 -4.59
N PHE A 69 -15.51 20.91 -5.18
CA PHE A 69 -15.49 21.36 -6.57
C PHE A 69 -14.70 22.64 -6.80
N ASN A 70 -14.47 23.40 -5.73
CA ASN A 70 -13.75 24.68 -5.76
C ASN A 70 -12.37 24.58 -5.13
N ASP A 71 -12.09 23.51 -4.40
CA ASP A 71 -10.83 23.32 -3.71
C ASP A 71 -10.01 22.22 -4.41
N THR A 72 -9.03 22.66 -5.20
CA THR A 72 -8.14 21.79 -5.93
C THR A 72 -7.12 21.08 -5.04
N THR A 73 -7.09 21.39 -3.75
CA THR A 73 -6.00 20.97 -2.86
C THR A 73 -6.35 19.78 -1.96
N SER A 74 -7.62 19.40 -1.82
CA SER A 74 -7.98 18.51 -0.71
C SER A 74 -8.84 17.29 -1.04
N ILE A 75 -9.13 16.99 -2.30
CA ILE A 75 -10.31 16.18 -2.57
C ILE A 75 -10.02 14.72 -2.80
N PHE A 76 -8.97 14.42 -3.46
CA PHE A 76 -8.61 13.06 -3.77
C PHE A 76 -7.12 12.86 -3.57
N ASN A 77 -6.78 12.15 -2.53
CA ASN A 77 -5.42 11.74 -2.29
C ASN A 77 -5.28 10.27 -2.62
N TYR A 78 -4.17 9.89 -3.20
CA TYR A 78 -3.86 8.49 -3.46
C TYR A 78 -2.38 8.22 -3.21
N ILE A 79 -2.06 6.94 -3.07
CA ILE A 79 -0.71 6.47 -2.79
C ILE A 79 -0.23 5.66 -3.98
N VAL A 80 1.01 5.89 -4.37
CA VAL A 80 1.75 5.05 -5.32
C VAL A 80 2.94 4.46 -4.59
N ALA A 81 3.22 3.19 -4.82
CA ALA A 81 4.41 2.52 -4.30
C ALA A 81 5.37 2.22 -5.45
N ASP A 82 6.66 2.30 -5.18
CA ASP A 82 7.70 1.88 -6.13
C ASP A 82 7.72 0.36 -6.34
N LYS A 83 7.21 -0.40 -5.36
CA LYS A 83 7.01 -1.86 -5.42
C LYS A 83 5.66 -2.22 -4.84
N THR A 84 4.89 -3.07 -5.53
CA THR A 84 3.58 -3.56 -5.06
C THR A 84 3.65 -4.92 -4.37
N ASP A 85 4.73 -5.66 -4.58
CA ASP A 85 4.99 -7.02 -4.10
C ASP A 85 6.41 -7.14 -3.52
N PRO A 86 6.72 -6.36 -2.46
CA PRO A 86 8.01 -6.42 -1.79
C PRO A 86 8.18 -7.72 -1.01
N VAL A 87 9.45 -8.09 -0.80
CA VAL A 87 9.83 -9.14 0.14
C VAL A 87 9.98 -8.52 1.54
N GLN A 88 9.63 -9.26 2.57
CA GLN A 88 9.82 -8.83 3.96
C GLN A 88 11.27 -8.41 4.21
N GLY A 89 11.45 -7.21 4.75
CA GLY A 89 12.77 -6.56 4.94
C GLY A 89 13.13 -5.56 3.84
N ASP A 90 12.40 -5.55 2.72
CA ASP A 90 12.55 -4.49 1.71
C ASP A 90 12.15 -3.13 2.28
N LYS A 91 12.80 -2.09 1.78
CA LYS A 91 12.33 -0.72 1.92
C LYS A 91 11.54 -0.35 0.68
N ILE A 92 10.31 0.08 0.88
CA ILE A 92 9.44 0.57 -0.19
C ILE A 92 9.27 2.08 -0.05
N LYS A 93 9.26 2.77 -1.18
CA LYS A 93 8.95 4.19 -1.23
C LYS A 93 7.49 4.37 -1.61
N LEU A 94 6.73 5.01 -0.74
CA LEU A 94 5.39 5.50 -1.02
C LEU A 94 5.48 6.95 -1.46
N GLU A 95 4.75 7.31 -2.51
CA GLU A 95 4.55 8.67 -2.97
C GLU A 95 3.06 9.01 -2.88
N LEU A 96 2.77 10.12 -2.24
CA LEU A 96 1.41 10.54 -1.91
C LEU A 96 1.04 11.71 -2.82
N TYR A 97 -0.05 11.56 -3.55
CA TYR A 97 -0.48 12.50 -4.56
C TYR A 97 -1.85 13.10 -4.27
N HIS A 98 -2.06 14.33 -4.73
CA HIS A 98 -3.36 14.90 -4.96
C HIS A 98 -3.77 14.71 -6.41
N ALA A 99 -5.00 14.28 -6.63
CA ALA A 99 -5.68 14.46 -7.91
C ALA A 99 -6.70 15.58 -7.77
N GLY A 100 -6.49 16.67 -8.46
CA GLY A 100 -7.44 17.78 -8.48
C GLY A 100 -8.68 17.42 -9.29
N ALA A 101 -9.85 17.89 -8.85
CA ALA A 101 -11.07 17.89 -9.65
C ALA A 101 -11.53 19.34 -9.82
N ASP A 102 -11.53 19.84 -11.04
CA ASP A 102 -12.17 21.12 -11.39
C ASP A 102 -13.43 20.85 -12.21
N MET A 103 -14.58 21.15 -11.64
CA MET A 103 -15.87 20.92 -12.30
C MET A 103 -16.18 21.93 -13.38
N TYR A 104 -15.51 23.08 -13.44
CA TYR A 104 -15.93 24.22 -14.24
C TYR A 104 -15.06 24.57 -15.45
N GLY A 105 -14.07 23.80 -15.78
CA GLY A 105 -13.42 24.16 -17.01
C GLY A 105 -12.11 23.55 -17.40
N THR A 106 -11.19 23.43 -16.54
CA THR A 106 -9.95 22.72 -16.83
C THR A 106 -9.80 21.64 -15.77
N TYR A 107 -10.28 20.48 -16.07
CA TYR A 107 -9.98 19.32 -15.24
C TYR A 107 -8.47 19.25 -15.13
N ASN A 108 -7.99 19.73 -14.00
CA ASN A 108 -6.57 19.65 -13.74
C ASN A 108 -6.29 18.20 -13.36
N THR A 109 -5.91 17.44 -14.35
CA THR A 109 -5.33 16.12 -14.18
C THR A 109 -3.90 16.19 -13.65
N ALA A 110 -3.45 17.36 -13.21
CA ALA A 110 -2.14 17.50 -12.61
C ALA A 110 -2.12 16.73 -11.29
N HIS A 111 -1.43 15.62 -11.31
CA HIS A 111 -1.10 14.86 -10.13
C HIS A 111 0.08 15.54 -9.45
N THR A 112 -0.16 16.15 -8.30
CA THR A 112 0.89 16.83 -7.53
C THR A 112 1.14 16.06 -6.25
N LEU A 113 2.41 15.97 -5.86
CA LEU A 113 2.77 15.41 -4.57
C LEU A 113 2.15 16.26 -3.45
N ILE A 114 1.70 15.59 -2.40
CA ILE A 114 1.14 16.22 -1.21
C ILE A 114 2.22 17.07 -0.54
N ASP A 115 1.89 18.31 -0.20
CA ASP A 115 2.79 19.29 0.41
C ASP A 115 2.62 19.43 1.93
N TYR A 116 1.94 18.48 2.56
CA TYR A 116 1.80 18.37 4.01
C TYR A 116 2.21 16.97 4.46
N SER A 117 2.33 16.74 5.77
CA SER A 117 2.82 15.47 6.33
C SER A 117 1.67 14.63 6.91
N PRO A 118 0.85 13.96 6.08
CA PRO A 118 -0.18 13.07 6.59
C PRO A 118 0.44 11.84 7.23
N SER A 119 -0.30 11.26 8.17
CA SER A 119 0.04 9.97 8.74
C SER A 119 -0.41 8.84 7.80
N VAL A 120 0.43 7.85 7.65
CA VAL A 120 0.13 6.62 6.89
C VAL A 120 -0.07 5.47 7.86
N TYR A 121 -1.12 4.71 7.62
CA TYR A 121 -1.47 3.51 8.38
C TYR A 121 -1.63 2.33 7.44
N CYS A 122 -1.44 1.13 7.96
CA CYS A 122 -1.73 -0.10 7.23
C CYS A 122 -2.46 -1.12 8.10
N THR A 123 -3.16 -2.03 7.45
CA THR A 123 -3.78 -3.20 8.09
C THR A 123 -3.77 -4.38 7.11
N PRO A 124 -3.68 -5.63 7.60
CA PRO A 124 -3.95 -6.79 6.76
C PRO A 124 -5.34 -6.69 6.11
N VAL A 125 -5.44 -7.05 4.84
CA VAL A 125 -6.72 -6.94 4.10
C VAL A 125 -7.85 -7.72 4.75
N ASN A 126 -7.54 -8.86 5.38
CA ASN A 126 -8.52 -9.69 6.08
C ASN A 126 -8.99 -9.10 7.42
N ASP A 127 -8.30 -8.11 7.96
CA ASP A 127 -8.61 -7.48 9.25
C ASP A 127 -9.32 -6.14 9.09
N ILE A 128 -9.74 -5.78 7.88
CA ILE A 128 -10.51 -4.56 7.62
C ILE A 128 -11.92 -4.75 8.18
N VAL A 129 -12.12 -4.33 9.42
CA VAL A 129 -13.43 -4.40 10.10
C VAL A 129 -14.15 -3.05 10.05
N SER A 130 -13.41 -1.95 10.02
CA SER A 130 -13.94 -0.58 9.96
C SER A 130 -12.90 0.37 9.36
N GLY A 131 -13.38 1.52 8.90
CA GLY A 131 -12.51 2.61 8.47
C GLY A 131 -11.85 3.37 9.64
N ASP A 132 -11.90 2.86 10.87
CA ASP A 132 -11.28 3.47 12.02
C ASP A 132 -9.78 3.12 12.06
N VAL A 133 -8.94 4.09 11.68
CA VAL A 133 -7.47 3.95 11.68
C VAL A 133 -6.87 3.69 13.06
N THR A 134 -7.61 3.93 14.14
CA THR A 134 -7.10 3.65 15.49
C THR A 134 -6.81 2.17 15.71
N THR A 135 -7.42 1.31 14.90
CA THR A 135 -7.18 -0.15 14.90
C THR A 135 -6.08 -0.58 13.94
N TRP A 136 -5.61 0.34 13.10
CA TRP A 136 -4.60 0.06 12.10
C TRP A 136 -3.18 0.32 12.64
N GLN A 137 -2.21 -0.34 12.07
CA GLN A 137 -0.82 -0.12 12.42
C GLN A 137 -0.34 1.21 11.82
N TYR A 138 0.18 2.10 12.67
CA TYR A 138 0.86 3.31 12.23
C TYR A 138 2.18 2.97 11.55
N VAL A 139 2.39 3.50 10.36
CA VAL A 139 3.57 3.25 9.54
C VAL A 139 4.56 4.42 9.61
N GLY A 140 4.07 5.64 9.52
CA GLY A 140 4.89 6.84 9.55
C GLY A 140 4.12 8.07 9.07
N ASN A 141 4.78 9.22 9.12
CA ASN A 141 4.32 10.45 8.48
C ASN A 141 5.07 10.64 7.16
N ALA A 142 4.36 11.11 6.15
CA ALA A 142 5.04 11.52 4.92
C ALA A 142 5.94 12.72 5.21
N GLU A 143 7.04 12.78 4.50
CA GLU A 143 7.94 13.93 4.44
C GLU A 143 7.25 15.12 3.73
N ALA A 144 7.84 16.30 3.83
CA ALA A 144 7.30 17.51 3.20
C ALA A 144 7.26 17.46 1.66
N ASP A 145 7.98 16.53 1.06
CA ASP A 145 7.98 16.26 -0.38
C ASP A 145 6.92 15.22 -0.80
N GLY A 146 6.04 14.81 0.11
CA GLY A 146 5.00 13.81 -0.14
C GLY A 146 5.50 12.37 -0.20
N SER A 147 6.72 12.09 0.22
CA SER A 147 7.26 10.72 0.22
C SER A 147 7.30 10.10 1.61
N LEU A 148 7.26 8.77 1.67
CA LEU A 148 7.48 7.98 2.88
C LEU A 148 8.21 6.69 2.53
N VAL A 149 9.30 6.42 3.24
CA VAL A 149 9.99 5.12 3.15
C VAL A 149 9.48 4.21 4.25
N VAL A 150 8.95 3.07 3.86
CA VAL A 150 8.42 2.03 4.75
C VAL A 150 9.39 0.87 4.80
N ASP A 151 9.77 0.46 6.00
CA ASP A 151 10.55 -0.74 6.27
C ASP A 151 9.60 -1.92 6.51
N THR A 152 9.55 -2.86 5.57
CA THR A 152 8.63 -4.00 5.62
C THR A 152 9.06 -5.10 6.61
N SER A 153 10.24 -4.98 7.24
CA SER A 153 10.71 -5.97 8.25
C SER A 153 9.77 -6.12 9.44
N LYS A 154 8.97 -5.08 9.71
CA LYS A 154 8.00 -5.06 10.81
C LYS A 154 6.61 -5.58 10.43
N LEU A 155 6.41 -5.91 9.16
CA LEU A 155 5.16 -6.45 8.63
C LEU A 155 5.32 -7.94 8.41
N ALA A 156 4.35 -8.73 8.86
CA ALA A 156 4.32 -10.15 8.53
C ALA A 156 4.05 -10.34 7.02
N PRO A 157 4.48 -11.45 6.41
CA PRO A 157 4.06 -11.76 5.06
C PRO A 157 2.53 -11.79 4.93
N GLY A 158 2.00 -11.21 3.85
CA GLY A 158 0.56 -11.09 3.63
C GLY A 158 0.16 -9.90 2.78
N GLU A 159 -1.12 -9.79 2.52
CA GLU A 159 -1.69 -8.68 1.76
C GLU A 159 -2.15 -7.57 2.72
N TYR A 160 -1.71 -6.35 2.46
CA TYR A 160 -2.00 -5.17 3.27
C TYR A 160 -2.67 -4.09 2.42
N ILE A 161 -3.49 -3.27 3.08
CA ILE A 161 -3.91 -1.97 2.55
C ILE A 161 -3.22 -0.88 3.35
N PHE A 162 -2.67 0.10 2.64
CA PHE A 162 -2.09 1.33 3.19
C PHE A 162 -3.01 2.49 2.89
N ALA A 163 -3.27 3.34 3.86
CA ALA A 163 -4.13 4.50 3.71
C ALA A 163 -3.59 5.71 4.48
N LEU A 164 -4.03 6.88 4.05
CA LEU A 164 -3.70 8.15 4.69
C LEU A 164 -4.68 8.47 5.81
N ALA A 165 -4.22 9.12 6.86
CA ALA A 165 -5.06 9.71 7.88
C ALA A 165 -4.74 11.20 8.03
N GLY A 166 -5.79 11.96 8.28
CA GLY A 166 -5.72 13.40 8.46
C GLY A 166 -5.85 14.19 7.15
N GLN A 167 -6.61 15.26 7.22
CA GLN A 167 -6.67 16.28 6.16
C GLN A 167 -6.23 17.61 6.73
N PRO A 168 -5.53 18.45 5.96
CA PRO A 168 -5.23 19.81 6.37
C PRO A 168 -6.52 20.57 6.72
N GLY A 169 -6.55 21.21 7.89
CA GLY A 169 -7.66 22.05 8.30
C GLY A 169 -8.95 21.33 8.73
N LYS A 170 -8.95 20.01 8.87
CA LYS A 170 -10.09 19.25 9.42
C LYS A 170 -9.83 18.83 10.87
N GLU A 171 -10.88 18.94 11.71
CA GLU A 171 -10.77 18.73 13.15
C GLU A 171 -10.64 17.27 13.60
N ASN A 172 -10.69 16.31 12.69
CA ASN A 172 -10.58 14.90 13.04
C ASN A 172 -9.33 14.24 12.43
N PRO A 173 -8.18 14.39 13.09
CA PRO A 173 -6.92 13.83 12.58
C PRO A 173 -6.87 12.29 12.61
N GLY A 174 -7.79 11.63 13.29
CA GLY A 174 -7.89 10.18 13.35
C GLY A 174 -8.89 9.58 12.34
N ALA A 175 -9.65 10.42 11.63
CA ALA A 175 -10.45 9.90 10.52
C ALA A 175 -9.51 9.52 9.40
N ILE A 176 -9.63 8.31 8.87
CA ILE A 176 -9.13 8.04 7.53
C ILE A 176 -9.75 9.13 6.69
N CYS A 177 -8.90 10.02 6.25
CA CYS A 177 -9.29 10.88 5.17
C CYS A 177 -9.86 9.95 4.13
N SER A 178 -11.01 10.27 3.61
CA SER A 178 -11.59 9.58 2.47
C SER A 178 -10.57 9.59 1.33
N THR A 179 -9.53 8.87 1.53
CA THR A 179 -8.63 8.53 0.48
C THR A 179 -9.14 7.25 -0.08
N PRO A 180 -9.95 7.37 -1.09
CA PRO A 180 -10.27 6.21 -1.86
C PRO A 180 -9.00 5.56 -2.40
N GLY A 181 -7.88 6.25 -2.37
CA GLY A 181 -6.59 5.83 -2.88
C GLY A 181 -5.70 5.04 -1.95
N GLY A 182 -6.26 4.25 -1.04
CA GLY A 182 -5.47 3.24 -0.35
C GLY A 182 -4.84 2.27 -1.35
N ILE A 183 -3.55 1.98 -1.18
CA ILE A 183 -2.85 1.03 -2.03
C ILE A 183 -2.79 -0.35 -1.36
N ARG A 184 -2.97 -1.39 -2.16
CA ARG A 184 -2.71 -2.78 -1.73
C ARG A 184 -1.30 -3.16 -2.07
N LEU A 185 -0.60 -3.74 -1.10
CA LEU A 185 0.73 -4.29 -1.26
C LEU A 185 0.73 -5.73 -0.72
N THR A 186 1.43 -6.61 -1.43
CA THR A 186 1.63 -7.99 -0.98
C THR A 186 3.06 -8.12 -0.47
N ILE A 187 3.22 -8.29 0.85
CA ILE A 187 4.52 -8.57 1.45
C ILE A 187 4.79 -10.06 1.32
N HIS A 188 5.78 -10.41 0.53
CA HIS A 188 6.21 -11.80 0.37
C HIS A 188 7.13 -12.22 1.50
N GLU A 189 7.06 -13.51 1.84
CA GLU A 189 8.02 -14.10 2.75
C GLU A 189 9.44 -13.98 2.18
N LYS A 190 10.39 -13.66 3.05
CA LYS A 190 11.80 -13.63 2.65
C LYS A 190 12.24 -15.03 2.25
N PRO A 191 12.79 -15.24 1.04
CA PRO A 191 13.30 -16.54 0.66
C PRO A 191 14.37 -17.02 1.64
N VAL A 192 14.21 -18.23 2.14
CA VAL A 192 15.24 -18.89 2.94
C VAL A 192 16.31 -19.38 1.98
N VAL A 193 17.50 -18.81 2.09
CA VAL A 193 18.65 -19.19 1.25
C VAL A 193 19.65 -19.94 2.12
N LYS A 194 19.90 -21.21 1.78
CA LYS A 194 20.86 -22.04 2.53
C LYS A 194 22.24 -21.41 2.45
N GLY A 195 22.83 -21.11 3.60
CA GLY A 195 24.12 -20.44 3.70
C GLY A 195 24.07 -18.93 3.91
N ASP A 196 22.91 -18.28 3.76
CA ASP A 196 22.69 -16.87 4.13
C ASP A 196 22.35 -16.79 5.63
N ILE A 197 23.40 -16.87 6.47
CA ILE A 197 23.24 -16.98 7.92
C ILE A 197 22.83 -15.66 8.57
N ASN A 198 23.35 -14.56 8.05
CA ASN A 198 23.03 -13.23 8.55
C ASN A 198 21.72 -12.66 7.99
N GLY A 199 21.20 -13.31 6.93
CA GLY A 199 19.93 -12.98 6.32
C GLY A 199 19.98 -11.69 5.48
N ASP A 200 21.12 -11.29 4.94
CA ASP A 200 21.23 -10.09 4.10
C ASP A 200 20.95 -10.33 2.60
N GLY A 201 20.81 -11.60 2.20
CA GLY A 201 20.54 -12.03 0.83
C GLY A 201 21.78 -12.27 -0.01
N VAL A 202 22.96 -12.15 0.57
CA VAL A 202 24.24 -12.38 -0.10
C VAL A 202 25.00 -13.45 0.66
N ILE A 203 25.40 -14.53 -0.01
CA ILE A 203 26.25 -15.55 0.61
C ILE A 203 27.72 -15.14 0.45
N ASP A 204 28.32 -14.65 1.54
CA ASP A 204 29.69 -14.18 1.54
C ASP A 204 30.46 -14.52 2.85
N SER A 205 31.64 -13.94 3.00
CA SER A 205 32.49 -14.20 4.17
C SER A 205 31.85 -13.75 5.50
N THR A 206 30.87 -12.87 5.48
CA THR A 206 30.15 -12.45 6.69
C THR A 206 29.28 -13.56 7.24
N ASP A 207 28.71 -14.41 6.36
CA ASP A 207 27.95 -15.59 6.74
C ASP A 207 28.83 -16.66 7.38
N VAL A 208 30.02 -16.87 6.82
CA VAL A 208 31.00 -17.79 7.42
C VAL A 208 31.32 -17.38 8.86
N MET A 209 31.52 -16.07 9.09
CA MET A 209 31.77 -15.54 10.43
C MET A 209 30.55 -15.64 11.33
N ALA A 210 29.36 -15.36 10.81
CA ALA A 210 28.10 -15.48 11.54
C ALA A 210 27.87 -16.92 12.01
N LEU A 211 27.99 -17.89 11.10
CA LEU A 211 27.84 -19.31 11.40
C LEU A 211 28.88 -19.79 12.43
N PHE A 212 30.15 -19.43 12.24
CA PHE A 212 31.21 -19.78 13.19
C PHE A 212 30.94 -19.23 14.59
N ASN A 213 30.55 -17.96 14.69
CA ASN A 213 30.27 -17.32 15.96
C ASN A 213 29.05 -17.95 16.65
N ALA A 214 27.97 -18.19 15.91
CA ALA A 214 26.75 -18.79 16.46
C ALA A 214 26.99 -20.23 16.98
N ILE A 215 27.75 -21.04 16.27
CA ILE A 215 28.14 -22.39 16.74
C ILE A 215 28.95 -22.30 18.04
N ASN A 216 29.91 -21.39 18.10
CA ASN A 216 30.75 -21.21 19.31
C ASN A 216 29.97 -20.65 20.51
N SER A 217 28.97 -19.81 20.27
CA SER A 217 28.11 -19.25 21.33
C SER A 217 27.05 -20.26 21.79
N GLY A 218 26.78 -21.29 20.99
CA GLY A 218 25.69 -22.23 21.24
C GLY A 218 24.33 -21.62 20.96
N ASP A 219 24.28 -20.66 20.02
CA ASP A 219 23.02 -20.06 19.59
C ASP A 219 22.16 -21.07 18.83
N ASP A 220 20.84 -20.93 18.96
CA ASP A 220 19.89 -21.74 18.20
C ASP A 220 19.86 -21.26 16.75
N LEU A 221 20.21 -22.14 15.83
CA LEU A 221 20.32 -21.86 14.41
C LEU A 221 19.25 -22.61 13.63
N ASP A 222 18.66 -21.93 12.66
CA ASP A 222 17.74 -22.56 11.72
C ASP A 222 18.51 -23.56 10.81
N ALA A 223 18.22 -24.83 10.96
CA ALA A 223 18.87 -25.87 10.18
C ALA A 223 18.63 -25.76 8.67
N THR A 224 17.54 -25.10 8.25
CA THR A 224 17.26 -24.88 6.83
C THR A 224 18.28 -23.97 6.16
N VAL A 225 18.91 -23.10 6.95
CA VAL A 225 19.94 -22.15 6.52
C VAL A 225 21.33 -22.65 6.89
N ALA A 226 21.52 -23.15 8.11
CA ALA A 226 22.80 -23.38 8.73
C ALA A 226 23.42 -24.78 8.49
N ASP A 227 22.58 -25.81 8.25
CA ASP A 227 23.07 -27.12 7.84
C ASP A 227 23.45 -27.09 6.35
N VAL A 228 24.59 -26.49 6.08
CA VAL A 228 25.04 -26.22 4.69
C VAL A 228 25.42 -27.51 3.96
N ASN A 229 26.05 -28.46 4.69
CA ASN A 229 26.48 -29.72 4.12
C ASN A 229 25.38 -30.78 4.01
N GLY A 230 24.22 -30.57 4.71
CA GLY A 230 23.04 -31.44 4.63
C GLY A 230 23.16 -32.72 5.48
N ASP A 231 24.03 -32.78 6.49
CA ASP A 231 24.21 -33.95 7.33
C ASP A 231 23.33 -33.96 8.58
N SER A 232 22.45 -32.97 8.72
CA SER A 232 21.52 -32.76 9.84
C SER A 232 22.19 -32.40 11.18
N VAL A 233 23.45 -32.01 11.14
CA VAL A 233 24.21 -31.55 12.31
C VAL A 233 24.88 -30.21 11.98
N ILE A 234 24.55 -29.17 12.72
CA ILE A 234 25.17 -27.86 12.53
C ILE A 234 26.48 -27.82 13.36
N ASP A 235 27.61 -27.85 12.67
CA ASP A 235 28.94 -27.81 13.29
C ASP A 235 29.99 -27.15 12.37
N ALA A 236 31.25 -27.27 12.77
CA ALA A 236 32.36 -26.69 12.01
C ALA A 236 32.49 -27.21 10.56
N ARG A 237 31.85 -28.35 10.23
CA ARG A 237 31.84 -28.87 8.85
C ARG A 237 30.98 -27.99 7.95
N ASP A 238 29.92 -27.40 8.50
CA ASP A 238 29.07 -26.46 7.76
C ASP A 238 29.80 -25.15 7.46
N VAL A 239 30.58 -24.66 8.41
CA VAL A 239 31.45 -23.50 8.20
C VAL A 239 32.41 -23.76 7.04
N MET A 240 33.00 -24.94 6.99
CA MET A 240 33.90 -25.33 5.89
C MET A 240 33.16 -25.50 4.55
N ALA A 241 31.95 -26.07 4.59
CA ALA A 241 31.12 -26.23 3.40
C ALA A 241 30.73 -24.85 2.82
N LEU A 242 30.31 -23.93 3.67
CA LEU A 242 29.96 -22.57 3.28
C LEU A 242 31.17 -21.82 2.69
N TYR A 243 32.31 -21.89 3.34
CA TYR A 243 33.55 -21.31 2.82
C TYR A 243 33.92 -21.86 1.43
N ASN A 244 33.75 -23.16 1.21
CA ASN A 244 34.06 -23.78 -0.07
C ASN A 244 33.10 -23.35 -1.18
N ILE A 245 31.80 -23.16 -0.87
CA ILE A 245 30.81 -22.61 -1.81
C ILE A 245 31.27 -21.22 -2.27
N ILE A 246 31.51 -20.30 -1.34
CA ILE A 246 31.94 -18.93 -1.64
C ILE A 246 33.21 -18.90 -2.48
N LYS A 247 34.16 -19.82 -2.19
CA LYS A 247 35.41 -19.90 -2.92
C LYS A 247 35.22 -20.43 -4.34
N SER A 248 34.21 -21.26 -4.58
CA SER A 248 33.95 -21.85 -5.92
C SER A 248 33.28 -20.89 -6.86
N ASP A 249 32.57 -19.89 -6.33
CA ASP A 249 31.82 -18.88 -7.08
C ASP A 249 32.66 -17.65 -7.45
N ASN A 250 33.92 -17.59 -6.98
CA ASN A 250 34.93 -16.58 -7.34
C ASN A 250 35.98 -17.13 -8.27
#